data_0e39aa2cb7d246fcef2db6c7a96bf87c
#
_entry.id   0e39aa2cb7d246fcef2db6c7a96bf87c
#
_cell.length_a   1.000
_cell.length_b   1.000
_cell.length_c   1.000
_cell.angle_alpha   90.00
_cell.angle_beta   90.00
_cell.angle_gamma   90.00
#
_symmetry.space_group_name_H-M   'P 1'
#
loop_
_entity.id
_entity.type
_entity.pdbx_description
1 polymer ?
#
loop_
_entity_poly.entity_id
_entity_poly.type
_entity_poly.pdbx_seq_one_letter_code
_entity_poly.pdbx_strand_id
1 'polypeptide(L)'
;MRVYLASWYSSREEMAKRGTELRALGIEVTSRWLEEGINTKASIKDVAEDYLRDTAAVDIEDILIADTVVMNVPSELVLEAEDIPLASWARGGRHFEAGFQYALMVFYHYLPAILKGNVRRLILVGHRENVFHYIDGVKPLTALGFKLPEIPTFETWEETKAFMVKHSEKVADAV
;
A
#
# COMPACT_ATOMS: atom_id res chain seq x y z
N MET A 1 2.51 15.06 -1.29
CA MET A 1 2.07 13.65 -1.48
C MET A 1 2.12 12.96 -0.13
N ARG A 2 1.08 12.20 0.20
CA ARG A 2 0.95 11.41 1.43
C ARG A 2 0.95 9.93 1.05
N VAL A 3 1.77 9.14 1.73
CA VAL A 3 2.03 7.74 1.39
C VAL A 3 1.72 6.84 2.58
N TYR A 4 0.93 5.79 2.35
CA TYR A 4 0.78 4.67 3.25
C TYR A 4 1.64 3.51 2.76
N LEU A 5 2.48 2.96 3.64
CA LEU A 5 3.31 1.80 3.35
C LEU A 5 2.62 0.54 3.89
N ALA A 6 2.23 -0.35 2.98
CA ALA A 6 1.62 -1.63 3.29
C ALA A 6 2.62 -2.76 3.13
N SER A 7 2.76 -3.61 4.14
CA SER A 7 3.62 -4.80 4.08
C SER A 7 3.25 -5.79 5.19
N TRP A 8 4.05 -6.85 5.32
CA TRP A 8 3.93 -7.74 6.47
C TRP A 8 4.40 -7.06 7.73
N TYR A 9 3.79 -7.44 8.82
CA TYR A 9 4.19 -6.93 10.12
C TYR A 9 5.65 -7.32 10.49
N SER A 10 6.12 -8.49 10.03
CA SER A 10 7.51 -8.92 10.20
C SER A 10 8.53 -8.03 9.48
N SER A 11 8.12 -7.30 8.42
CA SER A 11 8.98 -6.36 7.69
C SER A 11 8.90 -4.92 8.23
N ARG A 12 8.29 -4.70 9.39
CA ARG A 12 8.07 -3.37 9.97
C ARG A 12 9.34 -2.53 10.07
N GLU A 13 10.44 -3.12 10.53
CA GLU A 13 11.71 -2.40 10.66
C GLU A 13 12.24 -1.90 9.31
N GLU A 14 12.12 -2.72 8.27
CA GLU A 14 12.47 -2.32 6.90
C GLU A 14 11.55 -1.21 6.41
N MET A 15 10.25 -1.36 6.61
CA MET A 15 9.28 -0.34 6.21
C MET A 15 9.47 0.98 6.96
N ALA A 16 9.85 0.95 8.23
CA ALA A 16 10.16 2.14 9.02
C ALA A 16 11.40 2.88 8.45
N LYS A 17 12.43 2.16 8.00
CA LYS A 17 13.58 2.74 7.30
C LYS A 17 13.14 3.42 6.00
N ARG A 18 12.35 2.73 5.18
CA ARG A 18 11.78 3.28 3.94
C ARG A 18 10.92 4.51 4.21
N GLY A 19 10.11 4.49 5.27
CA GLY A 19 9.34 5.65 5.72
C GLY A 19 10.23 6.84 6.07
N THR A 20 11.36 6.59 6.74
CA THR A 20 12.35 7.63 7.06
C THR A 20 12.98 8.22 5.80
N GLU A 21 13.33 7.39 4.81
CA GLU A 21 13.83 7.85 3.52
C GLU A 21 12.83 8.74 2.78
N LEU A 22 11.53 8.36 2.77
CA LEU A 22 10.48 9.16 2.15
C LEU A 22 10.31 10.52 2.85
N ARG A 23 10.30 10.54 4.18
CA ARG A 23 10.21 11.79 4.96
C ARG A 23 11.39 12.72 4.67
N ALA A 24 12.59 12.18 4.50
CA ALA A 24 13.78 12.95 4.11
C ALA A 24 13.68 13.58 2.71
N LEU A 25 12.82 13.02 1.85
CA LEU A 25 12.51 13.54 0.50
C LEU A 25 11.26 14.46 0.50
N GLY A 26 10.76 14.87 1.67
CA GLY A 26 9.58 15.74 1.79
C GLY A 26 8.24 15.04 1.52
N ILE A 27 8.22 13.69 1.54
CA ILE A 27 7.01 12.90 1.37
C ILE A 27 6.47 12.55 2.76
N GLU A 28 5.21 12.89 3.02
CA GLU A 28 4.53 12.55 4.27
C GLU A 28 4.19 11.05 4.29
N VAL A 29 4.54 10.35 5.38
CA VAL A 29 4.20 8.94 5.58
C VAL A 29 3.13 8.83 6.64
N THR A 30 1.96 8.29 6.25
CA THR A 30 0.79 8.20 7.11
C THR A 30 0.72 6.93 7.94
N SER A 31 1.50 5.90 7.62
CA SER A 31 1.49 4.57 8.24
C SER A 31 1.94 4.59 9.70
N ARG A 32 1.02 4.79 10.64
CA ARG A 32 1.28 4.79 12.08
C ARG A 32 1.70 3.43 12.61
N TRP A 33 1.28 2.33 11.97
CA TRP A 33 1.69 0.98 12.35
C TRP A 33 3.20 0.75 12.35
N LEU A 34 3.97 1.58 11.62
CA LEU A 34 5.43 1.53 11.62
C LEU A 34 6.04 1.89 12.98
N GLU A 35 5.32 2.66 13.78
CA GLU A 35 5.77 3.18 15.08
C GLU A 35 5.20 2.36 16.25
N GLU A 36 4.32 1.39 15.96
CA GLU A 36 3.71 0.55 16.99
C GLU A 36 4.71 -0.39 17.67
N GLY A 37 4.62 -0.45 19.00
CA GLY A 37 5.50 -1.27 19.82
C GLY A 37 5.03 -2.72 20.02
N ILE A 38 4.20 -3.28 19.14
CA ILE A 38 3.64 -4.62 19.32
C ILE A 38 4.74 -5.67 19.25
N ASN A 39 4.70 -6.64 20.16
CA ASN A 39 5.53 -7.81 20.11
C ASN A 39 5.13 -8.70 18.91
N THR A 40 5.91 -8.63 17.82
CA THR A 40 5.68 -9.38 16.59
C THR A 40 5.64 -10.90 16.77
N LYS A 41 6.11 -11.40 17.91
CA LYS A 41 6.11 -12.83 18.25
C LYS A 41 4.85 -13.26 19.00
N ALA A 42 4.02 -12.32 19.45
CA ALA A 42 2.76 -12.65 20.10
C ALA A 42 1.77 -13.25 19.08
N SER A 43 1.05 -14.26 19.48
CA SER A 43 -0.08 -14.75 18.70
C SER A 43 -1.18 -13.68 18.71
N ILE A 44 -1.88 -13.51 17.59
CA ILE A 44 -3.05 -12.62 17.52
C ILE A 44 -4.11 -12.98 18.57
N LYS A 45 -4.13 -14.23 19.02
CA LYS A 45 -5.03 -14.71 20.07
C LYS A 45 -4.70 -14.16 21.47
N ASP A 46 -3.48 -13.69 21.64
CA ASP A 46 -2.99 -13.13 22.91
C ASP A 46 -3.16 -11.61 22.97
N VAL A 47 -3.66 -11.00 21.90
CA VAL A 47 -3.89 -9.56 21.79
C VAL A 47 -5.35 -9.25 22.11
N ALA A 48 -5.60 -8.24 22.94
CA ALA A 48 -6.94 -7.82 23.31
C ALA A 48 -7.75 -7.40 22.06
N GLU A 49 -9.00 -7.83 21.98
CA GLU A 49 -9.87 -7.57 20.82
C GLU A 49 -10.09 -6.08 20.57
N ASP A 50 -10.27 -5.30 21.63
CA ASP A 50 -10.45 -3.85 21.52
C ASP A 50 -9.20 -3.18 20.91
N TYR A 51 -8.00 -3.63 21.30
CA TYR A 51 -6.76 -3.15 20.72
C TYR A 51 -6.70 -3.46 19.21
N LEU A 52 -7.11 -4.67 18.79
CA LEU A 52 -7.14 -5.04 17.36
C LEU A 52 -8.13 -4.18 16.57
N ARG A 53 -9.27 -3.85 17.16
CA ARG A 53 -10.27 -2.96 16.52
C ARG A 53 -9.74 -1.55 16.36
N ASP A 54 -9.12 -1.02 17.41
CA ASP A 54 -8.55 0.34 17.39
C ASP A 54 -7.42 0.43 16.35
N THR A 55 -6.53 -0.57 16.31
CA THR A 55 -5.45 -0.65 15.29
C THR A 55 -6.02 -0.70 13.89
N ALA A 56 -7.03 -1.55 13.63
CA ALA A 56 -7.66 -1.63 12.31
C ALA A 56 -8.33 -0.31 11.91
N ALA A 57 -8.96 0.41 12.85
CA ALA A 57 -9.55 1.72 12.58
C ALA A 57 -8.47 2.75 12.22
N VAL A 58 -7.35 2.73 12.92
CA VAL A 58 -6.18 3.60 12.65
C VAL A 58 -5.60 3.34 11.27
N ASP A 59 -5.43 2.07 10.88
CA ASP A 59 -4.90 1.70 9.56
C ASP A 59 -5.83 2.17 8.43
N ILE A 60 -7.14 1.98 8.60
CA ILE A 60 -8.14 2.48 7.62
C ILE A 60 -8.07 4.00 7.50
N GLU A 61 -7.98 4.73 8.61
CA GLU A 61 -7.84 6.18 8.61
C GLU A 61 -6.56 6.60 7.87
N ASP A 62 -5.42 5.96 8.14
CA ASP A 62 -4.13 6.22 7.51
C ASP A 62 -4.19 6.03 5.98
N ILE A 63 -4.90 5.00 5.51
CA ILE A 63 -5.13 4.76 4.09
C ILE A 63 -6.06 5.84 3.51
N LEU A 64 -7.11 6.23 4.21
CA LEU A 64 -8.05 7.25 3.74
C LEU A 64 -7.41 8.61 3.55
N ILE A 65 -6.46 8.99 4.40
CA ILE A 65 -5.74 10.26 4.27
C ILE A 65 -4.57 10.20 3.27
N ALA A 66 -4.08 9.01 2.94
CA ALA A 66 -3.01 8.82 1.96
C ALA A 66 -3.48 9.09 0.53
N ASP A 67 -2.64 9.71 -0.27
CA ASP A 67 -2.85 9.85 -1.72
C ASP A 67 -2.37 8.60 -2.46
N THR A 68 -1.40 7.90 -1.88
CA THR A 68 -0.75 6.74 -2.47
C THR A 68 -0.57 5.64 -1.43
N VAL A 69 -0.94 4.43 -1.76
CA VAL A 69 -0.56 3.23 -1.01
C VAL A 69 0.54 2.50 -1.77
N VAL A 70 1.63 2.21 -1.08
CA VAL A 70 2.74 1.40 -1.59
C VAL A 70 2.69 0.05 -0.90
N MET A 71 2.36 -0.98 -1.64
CA MET A 71 2.35 -2.35 -1.15
C MET A 71 3.69 -3.02 -1.47
N ASN A 72 4.42 -3.39 -0.43
CA ASN A 72 5.65 -4.16 -0.56
C ASN A 72 5.32 -5.65 -0.61
N VAL A 73 5.77 -6.29 -1.70
CA VAL A 73 5.68 -7.74 -1.89
C VAL A 73 7.12 -8.27 -1.87
N PRO A 74 7.54 -8.97 -0.82
CA PRO A 74 8.89 -9.53 -0.74
C PRO A 74 9.16 -10.48 -1.90
N SER A 75 10.42 -10.58 -2.33
CA SER A 75 10.80 -11.58 -3.33
C SER A 75 10.75 -12.99 -2.74
N GLU A 76 10.49 -14.00 -3.58
CA GLU A 76 10.51 -15.41 -3.16
C GLU A 76 11.83 -15.80 -2.48
N LEU A 77 12.94 -15.24 -2.94
CA LEU A 77 14.27 -15.48 -2.35
C LEU A 77 14.40 -15.02 -0.88
N VAL A 78 13.79 -13.87 -0.54
CA VAL A 78 13.77 -13.38 0.85
C VAL A 78 12.91 -14.30 1.72
N LEU A 79 11.90 -14.86 1.15
CA LEU A 79 10.91 -15.69 1.80
C LEU A 79 11.44 -17.10 2.08
N GLU A 80 12.21 -17.68 1.15
CA GLU A 80 12.92 -18.94 1.36
C GLU A 80 13.99 -18.80 2.47
N ALA A 81 14.66 -17.64 2.56
CA ALA A 81 15.67 -17.37 3.57
C ALA A 81 15.11 -17.19 4.98
N GLU A 82 13.84 -16.81 5.12
CA GLU A 82 13.20 -16.56 6.42
C GLU A 82 12.39 -17.76 6.94
N ASP A 83 12.39 -18.90 6.25
CA ASP A 83 11.63 -20.10 6.63
C ASP A 83 10.13 -19.82 6.88
N ILE A 84 9.58 -18.81 6.20
CA ILE A 84 8.19 -18.41 6.34
C ILE A 84 7.32 -19.33 5.47
N PRO A 85 6.40 -20.12 6.05
CA PRO A 85 5.53 -20.97 5.25
C PRO A 85 4.72 -20.16 4.24
N LEU A 86 4.67 -20.60 2.98
CA LEU A 86 3.92 -19.95 1.89
C LEU A 86 2.47 -19.60 2.30
N ALA A 87 1.84 -20.45 3.11
CA ALA A 87 0.50 -20.25 3.64
C ALA A 87 0.38 -19.06 4.61
N SER A 88 1.50 -18.58 5.21
CA SER A 88 1.48 -17.42 6.11
C SER A 88 1.48 -16.09 5.35
N TRP A 89 1.82 -16.10 4.08
CA TRP A 89 1.90 -14.93 3.22
C TRP A 89 0.54 -14.44 2.75
N ALA A 90 -0.39 -15.39 2.57
CA ALA A 90 -1.75 -15.12 2.13
C ALA A 90 -2.63 -14.46 3.21
N ARG A 91 -2.08 -14.16 4.38
CA ARG A 91 -2.82 -13.55 5.48
C ARG A 91 -2.89 -12.03 5.31
N GLY A 92 -3.77 -11.71 4.63
CA GLY A 92 -4.79 -10.77 4.34
C GLY A 92 -4.61 -9.28 4.55
N GLY A 93 -3.91 -8.76 5.53
CA GLY A 93 -3.94 -7.32 5.85
C GLY A 93 -3.54 -6.45 4.66
N ARG A 94 -2.34 -6.63 4.12
CA ARG A 94 -1.84 -5.82 2.98
C ARG A 94 -2.69 -5.97 1.72
N HIS A 95 -3.29 -7.15 1.49
CA HIS A 95 -4.18 -7.35 0.33
C HIS A 95 -5.50 -6.63 0.51
N PHE A 96 -6.01 -6.59 1.76
CA PHE A 96 -7.17 -5.78 2.09
C PHE A 96 -6.86 -4.30 1.89
N GLU A 97 -5.74 -3.81 2.39
CA GLU A 97 -5.27 -2.43 2.25
C GLU A 97 -5.10 -2.04 0.78
N ALA A 98 -4.45 -2.90 -0.01
CA ALA A 98 -4.29 -2.70 -1.45
C ALA A 98 -5.65 -2.72 -2.18
N GLY A 99 -6.53 -3.66 -1.85
CA GLY A 99 -7.87 -3.75 -2.42
C GLY A 99 -8.73 -2.55 -2.07
N PHE A 100 -8.66 -2.09 -0.82
CA PHE A 100 -9.37 -0.89 -0.37
C PHE A 100 -8.89 0.36 -1.12
N GLN A 101 -7.57 0.55 -1.24
CA GLN A 101 -7.02 1.65 -2.02
C GLN A 101 -7.42 1.55 -3.50
N TYR A 102 -7.40 0.35 -4.07
CA TYR A 102 -7.81 0.15 -5.46
C TYR A 102 -9.29 0.49 -5.68
N ALA A 103 -10.16 0.11 -4.75
CA ALA A 103 -11.56 0.49 -4.79
C ALA A 103 -11.73 2.02 -4.74
N LEU A 104 -10.96 2.71 -3.90
CA LEU A 104 -10.94 4.18 -3.85
C LEU A 104 -10.42 4.78 -5.17
N MET A 105 -9.38 4.20 -5.80
CA MET A 105 -8.89 4.65 -7.11
C MET A 105 -9.97 4.56 -8.17
N VAL A 106 -10.66 3.43 -8.25
CA VAL A 106 -11.78 3.22 -9.19
C VAL A 106 -12.89 4.22 -8.91
N PHE A 107 -13.30 4.36 -7.67
CA PHE A 107 -14.34 5.32 -7.27
C PHE A 107 -13.99 6.75 -7.65
N TYR A 108 -12.81 7.24 -7.28
CA TYR A 108 -12.36 8.59 -7.59
C TYR A 108 -12.11 8.82 -9.09
N HIS A 109 -11.75 7.77 -9.84
CA HIS A 109 -11.56 7.86 -11.28
C HIS A 109 -12.87 8.22 -12.02
N TYR A 110 -14.01 7.73 -11.53
CA TYR A 110 -15.31 7.93 -12.13
C TYR A 110 -16.14 9.06 -11.51
N LEU A 111 -15.66 9.69 -10.45
CA LEU A 111 -16.30 10.89 -9.92
C LEU A 111 -16.21 12.06 -10.92
N PRO A 112 -17.22 12.95 -10.93
CA PRO A 112 -17.12 14.22 -11.65
C PRO A 112 -15.84 14.97 -11.30
N ALA A 113 -15.23 15.66 -12.27
CA ALA A 113 -13.97 16.36 -12.08
C ALA A 113 -13.97 17.34 -10.88
N ILE A 114 -15.11 17.95 -10.60
CA ILE A 114 -15.30 18.87 -9.47
C ILE A 114 -15.16 18.18 -8.09
N LEU A 115 -15.38 16.86 -8.04
CA LEU A 115 -15.26 16.06 -6.81
C LEU A 115 -13.94 15.30 -6.77
N LYS A 116 -13.14 15.39 -7.84
CA LYS A 116 -11.82 14.79 -7.87
C LYS A 116 -10.90 15.59 -6.95
N GLY A 117 -10.74 15.09 -5.73
CA GLY A 117 -9.66 15.50 -4.85
C GLY A 117 -8.30 15.02 -5.37
N ASN A 118 -7.38 14.73 -4.48
CA ASN A 118 -6.07 14.22 -4.83
C ASN A 118 -6.16 12.91 -5.62
N VAL A 119 -5.30 12.76 -6.62
CA VAL A 119 -5.18 11.53 -7.40
C VAL A 119 -4.73 10.41 -6.46
N ARG A 120 -5.55 9.36 -6.35
CA ARG A 120 -5.20 8.18 -5.57
C ARG A 120 -4.42 7.19 -6.41
N ARG A 121 -3.44 6.54 -5.79
CA ARG A 121 -2.57 5.55 -6.45
C ARG A 121 -2.36 4.34 -5.56
N LEU A 122 -2.27 3.18 -6.20
CA LEU A 122 -1.69 1.96 -5.62
C LEU A 122 -0.42 1.64 -6.40
N ILE A 123 0.66 1.37 -5.69
CA ILE A 123 1.96 1.00 -6.26
C ILE A 123 2.36 -0.34 -5.66
N LEU A 124 2.86 -1.26 -6.49
CA LEU A 124 3.42 -2.52 -6.04
C LEU A 124 4.94 -2.49 -6.13
N VAL A 125 5.61 -2.96 -5.09
CA VAL A 125 7.07 -3.16 -5.03
C VAL A 125 7.34 -4.65 -4.89
N GLY A 126 8.12 -5.20 -5.80
CA GLY A 126 8.36 -6.62 -5.94
C GLY A 126 7.49 -7.25 -7.02
N HIS A 127 7.27 -8.54 -6.94
CA HIS A 127 6.51 -9.26 -7.95
C HIS A 127 5.01 -9.26 -7.67
N ARG A 128 4.21 -9.55 -8.70
CA ARG A 128 2.77 -9.74 -8.57
C ARG A 128 2.49 -11.16 -8.10
N GLU A 129 2.01 -11.33 -6.87
CA GLU A 129 1.86 -12.65 -6.22
C GLU A 129 0.48 -13.29 -6.33
N ASN A 130 -0.55 -12.53 -6.70
CA ASN A 130 -1.91 -13.08 -6.81
C ASN A 130 -2.72 -12.41 -7.92
N VAL A 131 -3.88 -13.01 -8.24
CA VAL A 131 -4.75 -12.56 -9.35
C VAL A 131 -5.20 -11.11 -9.22
N PHE A 132 -5.34 -10.58 -8.01
CA PHE A 132 -5.77 -9.19 -7.80
C PHE A 132 -4.68 -8.18 -8.15
N HIS A 133 -3.41 -8.58 -8.19
CA HIS A 133 -2.32 -7.73 -8.65
C HIS A 133 -2.29 -7.54 -10.17
N TYR A 134 -3.10 -8.28 -10.90
CA TYR A 134 -3.24 -8.18 -12.36
C TYR A 134 -4.55 -7.55 -12.80
N ILE A 135 -5.31 -6.97 -11.86
CA ILE A 135 -6.63 -6.43 -12.15
C ILE A 135 -6.60 -5.26 -13.15
N ASP A 136 -5.50 -4.51 -13.19
CA ASP A 136 -5.28 -3.41 -14.13
C ASP A 136 -5.10 -3.87 -15.57
N GLY A 137 -4.67 -5.11 -15.80
CA GLY A 137 -4.54 -5.72 -17.13
C GLY A 137 -5.82 -6.37 -17.64
N VAL A 138 -6.87 -6.41 -16.84
CA VAL A 138 -8.16 -6.95 -17.28
C VAL A 138 -8.73 -6.05 -18.37
N LYS A 139 -9.08 -6.64 -19.53
CA LYS A 139 -9.85 -5.96 -20.56
C LYS A 139 -11.04 -5.28 -19.89
N PRO A 140 -11.42 -4.05 -20.30
CA PRO A 140 -12.50 -3.31 -19.65
C PRO A 140 -13.64 -4.25 -19.33
N LEU A 141 -14.18 -4.16 -18.11
CA LEU A 141 -15.43 -4.84 -17.77
C LEU A 141 -16.44 -4.37 -18.82
N THR A 142 -16.46 -5.09 -19.96
CA THR A 142 -17.12 -4.69 -21.20
C THR A 142 -18.61 -4.42 -21.02
N ALA A 143 -19.19 -5.04 -19.98
CA ALA A 143 -20.58 -4.77 -19.59
C ALA A 143 -20.79 -3.35 -19.02
N LEU A 144 -19.77 -2.69 -18.50
CA LEU A 144 -19.89 -1.38 -17.85
C LEU A 144 -19.09 -0.26 -18.55
N GLY A 145 -18.27 -0.58 -19.55
CA GLY A 145 -17.46 0.41 -20.30
C GLY A 145 -16.31 1.04 -19.47
N PHE A 146 -15.95 0.47 -18.32
CA PHE A 146 -14.93 1.05 -17.45
C PHE A 146 -13.53 0.57 -17.80
N LYS A 147 -12.61 1.52 -18.01
CA LYS A 147 -11.17 1.24 -18.02
C LYS A 147 -10.65 1.31 -16.58
N LEU A 148 -10.13 0.21 -16.08
CA LEU A 148 -9.57 0.16 -14.73
C LEU A 148 -8.26 0.96 -14.64
N PRO A 149 -8.01 1.66 -13.52
CA PRO A 149 -6.76 2.37 -13.31
C PRO A 149 -5.55 1.42 -13.33
N GLU A 150 -4.44 1.90 -13.87
CA GLU A 150 -3.19 1.15 -13.88
C GLU A 150 -2.56 1.11 -12.48
N ILE A 151 -1.92 -0.01 -12.16
CA ILE A 151 -1.14 -0.22 -10.94
C ILE A 151 0.33 -0.26 -11.31
N PRO A 152 1.10 0.84 -11.15
CA PRO A 152 2.54 0.82 -11.34
C PRO A 152 3.19 -0.26 -10.48
N THR A 153 4.03 -1.07 -11.10
CA THR A 153 4.75 -2.15 -10.41
C THR A 153 6.24 -1.97 -10.67
N PHE A 154 7.04 -2.01 -9.62
CA PHE A 154 8.48 -1.85 -9.67
C PHE A 154 9.15 -3.05 -9.02
N GLU A 155 10.30 -3.47 -9.54
CA GLU A 155 11.05 -4.59 -8.97
C GLU A 155 11.77 -4.17 -7.69
N THR A 156 12.19 -2.91 -7.61
CA THR A 156 13.00 -2.40 -6.51
C THR A 156 12.38 -1.22 -5.79
N TRP A 157 12.80 -1.05 -4.54
CA TRP A 157 12.45 0.13 -3.75
C TRP A 157 12.99 1.43 -4.35
N GLU A 158 14.18 1.41 -4.94
CA GLU A 158 14.81 2.60 -5.54
C GLU A 158 14.01 3.12 -6.74
N GLU A 159 13.51 2.23 -7.60
CA GLU A 159 12.62 2.60 -8.71
C GLU A 159 11.32 3.20 -8.22
N THR A 160 10.74 2.59 -7.18
CA THR A 160 9.51 3.09 -6.54
C THR A 160 9.70 4.48 -5.96
N LYS A 161 10.80 4.69 -5.24
CA LYS A 161 11.18 5.97 -4.64
C LYS A 161 11.36 7.07 -5.72
N ALA A 162 12.08 6.76 -6.79
CA ALA A 162 12.27 7.67 -7.92
C ALA A 162 10.95 8.05 -8.59
N PHE A 163 10.05 7.08 -8.76
CA PHE A 163 8.70 7.33 -9.27
C PHE A 163 7.90 8.28 -8.38
N MET A 164 7.93 8.06 -7.06
CA MET A 164 7.21 8.90 -6.10
C MET A 164 7.73 10.33 -6.07
N VAL A 165 9.05 10.52 -6.06
CA VAL A 165 9.67 11.86 -6.12
C VAL A 165 9.20 12.62 -7.36
N LYS A 166 9.33 12.01 -8.53
CA LYS A 166 8.86 12.61 -9.80
C LYS A 166 7.39 13.03 -9.79
N HIS A 167 6.55 12.30 -9.05
CA HIS A 167 5.11 12.58 -8.99
C HIS A 167 4.74 13.53 -7.85
N SER A 168 5.60 13.69 -6.83
CA SER A 168 5.42 14.70 -5.79
C SER A 168 5.68 16.11 -6.31
N GLU A 169 6.70 16.29 -7.16
CA GLU A 169 7.05 17.56 -7.78
C GLU A 169 5.94 18.11 -8.69
N LYS A 170 5.31 17.24 -9.48
CA LYS A 170 4.20 17.64 -10.37
C LYS A 170 2.95 18.14 -9.66
N VAL A 171 2.76 17.79 -8.39
CA VAL A 171 1.64 18.30 -7.58
C VAL A 171 1.94 19.69 -7.05
N ALA A 172 3.20 20.00 -6.78
CA ALA A 172 3.64 21.32 -6.34
C ALA A 172 3.51 22.39 -7.44
N ASP A 173 3.73 22.01 -8.71
CA ASP A 173 3.65 22.92 -9.87
C ASP A 173 2.22 23.16 -10.36
N ALA A 174 1.23 22.45 -9.84
CA ALA A 174 -0.18 22.51 -10.26
C ALA A 174 -1.08 23.31 -9.29
N VAL A 175 -0.52 23.88 -8.22
CA VAL A 175 -1.17 24.73 -7.21
C VAL A 175 -0.68 26.16 -7.34
#